data_0ab699c27aec6f4491e8ed225110ef8c
#
_entry.id   0ab699c27aec6f4491e8ed225110ef8c
#
_cell.length_a   1.000
_cell.length_b   1.000
_cell.length_c   1.000
_cell.angle_alpha   90.00
_cell.angle_beta   90.00
_cell.angle_gamma   90.00
#
_symmetry.space_group_name_H-M   'P 1'
#
loop_
_entity.id
_entity.type
_entity.pdbx_description
1 polymer ?
#
loop_
_entity_poly.entity_id
_entity_poly.type
_entity_poly.pdbx_seq_one_letter_code
_entity_poly.pdbx_strand_id
1 'polypeptide(L)'
;MVINTERNFKMRKENEILSDIIVWSKYAKYIDSKQRRETWGELVSRNKTMHLNKFPHMHATIDAAYEYVYDKKVLPSMRSLQFGGKAIEVNPVRLFNCSFLPIDHYKAFSETMFLLLSGTGVGYSVQEHNISQLPAIYRSDKSKKYLISDNIEGWADAVKLLMKSYLGLGNWKPKFDYRAIRAKGERLITSGGVAPGPEPLKICLTHIEAILDRKKDGEKLTSIDCHDILCHIADAVLSGGIRRSAMISLFDLNDQAMLTCKFGDWWELNPQRGRANNSAVIERSTIAKDEFLNLWKKVELSNSGEPGLYFTNDVNLGTNPCCFTGDNLLLTENGYIYFEDLCNKDFNVVDSDGGIYSGKVWSNGEKETIRLWLGADYITCTADHRFLVDGKEVQAIDTLGKKLTLYKDTKSFDSVVYRIDYIGKKEVFDFNIDGPNHWGVVNGVIAHN
;
A
#
# COMPACT_ATOMS: atom_id res chain seq x y z
N MET A 1 18.05 39.42 19.73
CA MET A 1 17.61 38.26 20.53
C MET A 1 16.08 38.16 20.71
N VAL A 2 15.33 39.27 20.65
CA VAL A 2 13.86 39.30 20.83
C VAL A 2 13.10 38.77 19.61
N ILE A 3 13.58 39.02 18.40
CA ILE A 3 12.92 38.60 17.16
C ILE A 3 12.84 37.06 16.97
N ASN A 4 13.80 36.34 17.56
CA ASN A 4 13.84 34.86 17.46
C ASN A 4 12.86 34.16 18.40
N THR A 5 12.51 34.81 19.52
CA THR A 5 11.57 34.26 20.51
C THR A 5 10.11 34.40 20.05
N GLU A 6 9.73 35.51 19.43
CA GLU A 6 8.36 35.72 18.91
C GLU A 6 8.08 34.84 17.70
N ARG A 7 9.06 34.66 16.80
CA ARG A 7 8.95 33.77 15.64
C ARG A 7 8.82 32.30 16.08
N ASN A 8 9.59 31.85 17.08
CA ASN A 8 9.50 30.53 17.66
C ASN A 8 8.17 30.30 18.42
N PHE A 9 7.66 31.32 19.10
CA PHE A 9 6.36 31.25 19.78
C PHE A 9 5.20 31.18 18.78
N LYS A 10 5.25 31.95 17.71
CA LYS A 10 4.26 31.92 16.61
C LYS A 10 4.27 30.57 15.87
N MET A 11 5.45 30.03 15.53
CA MET A 11 5.58 28.70 14.90
C MET A 11 5.10 27.57 15.81
N ARG A 12 5.35 27.62 17.12
CA ARG A 12 4.81 26.63 18.06
C ARG A 12 3.28 26.62 18.07
N LYS A 13 2.65 27.79 18.08
CA LYS A 13 1.20 27.93 18.07
C LYS A 13 0.58 27.43 16.76
N GLU A 14 1.20 27.70 15.63
CA GLU A 14 0.78 27.21 14.31
C GLU A 14 0.89 25.68 14.24
N ASN A 15 1.96 25.08 14.73
CA ASN A 15 2.13 23.62 14.79
C ASN A 15 1.12 22.93 15.74
N GLU A 16 0.76 23.57 16.86
CA GLU A 16 -0.28 23.04 17.74
C GLU A 16 -1.65 23.04 17.07
N ILE A 17 -2.01 24.12 16.39
CA ILE A 17 -3.27 24.23 15.63
C ILE A 17 -3.30 23.16 14.53
N LEU A 18 -2.23 22.99 13.76
CA LEU A 18 -2.13 21.97 12.72
C LEU A 18 -2.27 20.56 13.32
N SER A 19 -1.58 20.30 14.44
CA SER A 19 -1.70 19.03 15.17
C SER A 19 -3.15 18.75 15.57
N ASP A 20 -3.86 19.73 16.09
CA ASP A 20 -5.24 19.56 16.54
C ASP A 20 -6.20 19.35 15.36
N ILE A 21 -5.99 20.03 14.22
CA ILE A 21 -6.73 19.81 12.97
C ILE A 21 -6.51 18.36 12.47
N ILE A 22 -5.28 17.87 12.48
CA ILE A 22 -4.94 16.51 12.06
C ILE A 22 -5.59 15.48 13.00
N VAL A 23 -5.46 15.66 14.31
CA VAL A 23 -6.11 14.79 15.30
C VAL A 23 -7.61 14.73 15.07
N TRP A 24 -8.26 15.89 14.94
CA TRP A 24 -9.70 15.98 14.75
C TRP A 24 -10.18 15.36 13.42
N SER A 25 -9.47 15.61 12.33
CA SER A 25 -9.89 15.18 11.00
C SER A 25 -9.58 13.72 10.70
N LYS A 26 -8.47 13.17 11.21
CA LYS A 26 -7.95 11.85 10.84
C LYS A 26 -8.10 10.78 11.90
N TYR A 27 -8.01 11.13 13.19
CA TYR A 27 -7.90 10.14 14.29
C TYR A 27 -9.08 10.12 15.24
N ALA A 28 -9.66 11.29 15.54
CA ALA A 28 -10.72 11.42 16.51
C ALA A 28 -12.02 10.76 16.03
N LYS A 29 -12.53 9.77 16.79
CA LYS A 29 -13.83 9.16 16.55
C LYS A 29 -14.95 10.09 16.99
N TYR A 30 -16.10 9.98 16.33
CA TYR A 30 -17.29 10.72 16.75
C TYR A 30 -17.96 9.99 17.92
N ILE A 31 -18.29 10.72 18.97
CA ILE A 31 -18.97 10.23 20.17
C ILE A 31 -20.43 10.69 20.09
N ASP A 32 -21.35 9.75 19.79
CA ASP A 32 -22.76 10.08 19.60
C ASP A 32 -23.42 10.68 20.85
N SER A 33 -23.06 10.18 22.04
CA SER A 33 -23.59 10.71 23.32
C SER A 33 -23.14 12.14 23.63
N LYS A 34 -22.03 12.60 23.03
CA LYS A 34 -21.48 13.95 23.21
C LYS A 34 -21.70 14.85 21.99
N GLN A 35 -22.25 14.32 20.91
CA GLN A 35 -22.48 15.03 19.64
C GLN A 35 -21.21 15.75 19.10
N ARG A 36 -20.02 15.18 19.34
CA ARG A 36 -18.73 15.71 18.90
C ARG A 36 -17.71 14.60 18.70
N ARG A 37 -16.58 14.94 18.08
CA ARG A 37 -15.43 14.04 18.00
C ARG A 37 -14.68 14.00 19.33
N GLU A 38 -13.88 12.95 19.50
CA GLU A 38 -12.93 12.78 20.61
C GLU A 38 -11.98 13.97 20.72
N THR A 39 -11.64 14.36 21.92
CA THR A 39 -10.45 15.17 22.21
C THR A 39 -9.18 14.31 22.13
N TRP A 40 -8.00 14.94 22.10
CA TRP A 40 -6.72 14.22 22.16
C TRP A 40 -6.66 13.27 23.37
N GLY A 41 -7.00 13.76 24.57
CA GLY A 41 -7.02 12.94 25.76
C GLY A 41 -7.95 11.73 25.69
N GLU A 42 -9.15 11.89 25.14
CA GLU A 42 -10.12 10.78 24.95
C GLU A 42 -9.61 9.75 23.95
N LEU A 43 -9.00 10.21 22.85
CA LEU A 43 -8.38 9.36 21.82
C LEU A 43 -7.24 8.52 22.41
N VAL A 44 -6.31 9.16 23.14
CA VAL A 44 -5.18 8.51 23.79
C VAL A 44 -5.68 7.52 24.86
N SER A 45 -6.66 7.91 25.68
CA SER A 45 -7.27 7.03 26.68
C SER A 45 -7.92 5.78 26.06
N ARG A 46 -8.62 5.92 24.93
CA ARG A 46 -9.21 4.79 24.20
C ARG A 46 -8.12 3.82 23.73
N ASN A 47 -7.02 4.34 23.20
CA ASN A 47 -5.90 3.53 22.72
C ASN A 47 -5.18 2.84 23.87
N LYS A 48 -4.88 3.58 24.96
CA LYS A 48 -4.28 3.06 26.19
C LYS A 48 -5.10 1.92 26.78
N THR A 49 -6.41 2.12 26.94
CA THR A 49 -7.33 1.13 27.52
C THR A 49 -7.33 -0.17 26.73
N MET A 50 -7.30 -0.10 25.39
CA MET A 50 -7.18 -1.29 24.55
C MET A 50 -5.93 -2.11 24.87
N HIS A 51 -4.78 -1.46 25.05
CA HIS A 51 -3.52 -2.13 25.39
C HIS A 51 -3.54 -2.70 26.81
N LEU A 52 -4.05 -1.94 27.78
CA LEU A 52 -4.20 -2.44 29.16
C LEU A 52 -5.09 -3.67 29.26
N ASN A 53 -6.21 -3.69 28.54
CA ASN A 53 -7.12 -4.84 28.48
C ASN A 53 -6.44 -6.07 27.85
N LYS A 54 -5.63 -5.87 26.83
CA LYS A 54 -4.94 -6.94 26.11
C LYS A 54 -3.74 -7.48 26.88
N PHE A 55 -3.02 -6.61 27.60
CA PHE A 55 -1.76 -6.92 28.28
C PHE A 55 -1.77 -6.44 29.73
N PRO A 56 -2.66 -7.01 30.60
CA PRO A 56 -2.81 -6.53 31.99
C PRO A 56 -1.54 -6.69 32.82
N HIS A 57 -0.67 -7.67 32.49
CA HIS A 57 0.60 -7.89 33.16
C HIS A 57 1.64 -6.78 32.88
N MET A 58 1.42 -5.91 31.89
CA MET A 58 2.29 -4.80 31.52
C MET A 58 1.73 -3.43 31.96
N HIS A 59 0.79 -3.41 32.89
CA HIS A 59 0.05 -2.19 33.27
C HIS A 59 0.95 -1.00 33.55
N ALA A 60 1.93 -1.15 34.44
CA ALA A 60 2.83 -0.06 34.83
C ALA A 60 3.67 0.46 33.64
N THR A 61 4.15 -0.44 32.76
CA THR A 61 4.92 -0.07 31.57
C THR A 61 4.06 0.68 30.56
N ILE A 62 2.83 0.21 30.33
CA ILE A 62 1.89 0.87 29.43
C ILE A 62 1.51 2.24 29.98
N ASP A 63 1.23 2.37 31.29
CA ASP A 63 0.91 3.65 31.93
C ASP A 63 2.04 4.65 31.72
N ALA A 64 3.27 4.28 32.05
CA ALA A 64 4.45 5.16 31.88
C ALA A 64 4.65 5.58 30.41
N ALA A 65 4.49 4.65 29.45
CA ALA A 65 4.63 4.96 28.04
C ALA A 65 3.55 5.95 27.57
N TYR A 66 2.32 5.80 28.06
CA TYR A 66 1.21 6.66 27.65
C TYR A 66 1.25 8.06 28.24
N GLU A 67 2.00 8.34 29.31
CA GLU A 67 2.30 9.71 29.75
C GLU A 67 3.07 10.48 28.66
N TYR A 68 4.05 9.83 28.02
CA TYR A 68 4.75 10.42 26.86
C TYR A 68 3.85 10.60 25.64
N VAL A 69 2.86 9.71 25.44
CA VAL A 69 1.87 9.85 24.37
C VAL A 69 0.95 11.04 24.62
N TYR A 70 0.46 11.23 25.86
CA TYR A 70 -0.37 12.39 26.22
C TYR A 70 0.36 13.70 25.94
N ASP A 71 1.64 13.76 26.26
CA ASP A 71 2.50 14.92 26.03
C ASP A 71 2.91 15.08 24.55
N LYS A 72 2.47 14.20 23.65
CA LYS A 72 2.86 14.15 22.23
C LYS A 72 4.39 14.03 22.03
N LYS A 73 5.12 13.47 22.99
CA LYS A 73 6.57 13.22 22.89
C LYS A 73 6.90 11.97 22.10
N VAL A 74 6.02 10.96 22.18
CA VAL A 74 6.02 9.75 21.35
C VAL A 74 4.61 9.47 20.89
N LEU A 75 4.46 8.79 19.75
CA LEU A 75 3.14 8.40 19.22
C LEU A 75 3.11 6.91 18.94
N PRO A 76 2.02 6.20 19.27
CA PRO A 76 1.76 4.87 18.75
C PRO A 76 1.60 4.92 17.24
N SER A 77 1.58 3.76 16.56
CA SER A 77 1.33 3.73 15.12
C SER A 77 0.01 4.46 14.78
N MET A 78 -0.01 5.14 13.65
CA MET A 78 -1.19 5.87 13.18
C MET A 78 -2.45 4.99 13.15
N ARG A 79 -2.30 3.74 12.71
CA ARG A 79 -3.40 2.77 12.67
C ARG A 79 -3.89 2.42 14.07
N SER A 80 -2.99 2.30 15.04
CA SER A 80 -3.36 2.08 16.45
C SER A 80 -4.17 3.25 16.99
N LEU A 81 -3.74 4.49 16.76
CA LEU A 81 -4.49 5.69 17.17
C LEU A 81 -5.84 5.79 16.46
N GLN A 82 -5.89 5.57 15.15
CA GLN A 82 -7.10 5.71 14.33
C GLN A 82 -8.15 4.68 14.71
N PHE A 83 -7.77 3.40 14.80
CA PHE A 83 -8.68 2.27 14.95
C PHE A 83 -8.73 1.69 16.37
N GLY A 84 -7.85 2.11 17.28
CA GLY A 84 -7.78 1.61 18.67
C GLY A 84 -9.13 1.38 19.32
N GLY A 85 -9.19 0.43 20.25
CA GLY A 85 -10.40 -0.08 20.87
C GLY A 85 -11.11 -1.09 20.00
N LYS A 86 -12.44 -1.16 20.09
CA LYS A 86 -13.29 -2.21 19.52
C LYS A 86 -13.00 -2.57 18.05
N ALA A 87 -12.58 -1.60 17.22
CA ALA A 87 -12.32 -1.87 15.81
C ALA A 87 -11.09 -2.79 15.62
N ILE A 88 -10.04 -2.62 16.41
CA ILE A 88 -8.85 -3.48 16.42
C ILE A 88 -9.12 -4.78 17.19
N GLU A 89 -9.86 -4.71 18.31
CA GLU A 89 -10.20 -5.89 19.11
C GLU A 89 -11.00 -6.91 18.28
N VAL A 90 -11.91 -6.43 17.42
CA VAL A 90 -12.69 -7.29 16.51
C VAL A 90 -11.88 -7.71 15.29
N ASN A 91 -11.09 -6.82 14.72
CA ASN A 91 -10.28 -7.09 13.53
C ASN A 91 -8.88 -6.50 13.65
N PRO A 92 -7.91 -7.26 14.19
CA PRO A 92 -6.53 -6.79 14.39
C PRO A 92 -5.77 -6.52 13.09
N VAL A 93 -6.24 -7.03 11.93
CA VAL A 93 -5.65 -6.75 10.61
C VAL A 93 -5.66 -5.24 10.31
N ARG A 94 -6.55 -4.47 10.93
CA ARG A 94 -6.60 -3.00 10.81
C ARG A 94 -5.33 -2.28 11.31
N LEU A 95 -4.46 -2.96 12.05
CA LEU A 95 -3.15 -2.43 12.47
C LEU A 95 -2.14 -2.38 11.33
N PHE A 96 -2.29 -3.22 10.31
CA PHE A 96 -1.35 -3.34 9.21
C PHE A 96 -1.71 -2.39 8.06
N ASN A 97 -0.71 -1.74 7.48
CA ASN A 97 -0.89 -0.89 6.31
C ASN A 97 -0.93 -1.70 5.02
N CYS A 98 -0.08 -2.71 4.93
CA CYS A 98 0.14 -3.49 3.72
C CYS A 98 0.30 -4.97 4.04
N SER A 99 0.06 -5.80 3.03
CA SER A 99 0.20 -7.25 3.07
C SER A 99 0.62 -7.76 1.69
N PHE A 100 1.06 -8.99 1.65
CA PHE A 100 1.32 -9.73 0.43
C PHE A 100 0.74 -11.14 0.55
N LEU A 101 0.22 -11.69 -0.55
CA LEU A 101 -0.22 -13.08 -0.64
C LEU A 101 -0.01 -13.65 -2.05
N PRO A 102 0.40 -14.93 -2.21
CA PRO A 102 0.37 -15.63 -3.49
C PRO A 102 -1.07 -16.03 -3.85
N ILE A 103 -1.38 -16.10 -5.13
CA ILE A 103 -2.66 -16.61 -5.62
C ILE A 103 -2.50 -18.11 -5.93
N ASP A 104 -2.32 -18.90 -4.90
CA ASP A 104 -2.03 -20.34 -4.95
C ASP A 104 -3.23 -21.21 -4.55
N HIS A 105 -4.27 -20.62 -3.97
CA HIS A 105 -5.48 -21.32 -3.59
C HIS A 105 -6.72 -20.43 -3.66
N TYR A 106 -7.89 -21.03 -3.80
CA TYR A 106 -9.17 -20.31 -4.02
C TYR A 106 -9.53 -19.30 -2.92
N LYS A 107 -9.02 -19.48 -1.71
CA LYS A 107 -9.27 -18.54 -0.61
C LYS A 107 -8.51 -17.22 -0.79
N ALA A 108 -7.41 -17.20 -1.53
CA ALA A 108 -6.61 -16.00 -1.74
C ALA A 108 -7.44 -14.83 -2.29
N PHE A 109 -8.41 -15.10 -3.15
CA PHE A 109 -9.35 -14.08 -3.65
C PHE A 109 -10.21 -13.48 -2.53
N SER A 110 -10.72 -14.30 -1.63
CA SER A 110 -11.52 -13.84 -0.49
C SER A 110 -10.67 -13.17 0.58
N GLU A 111 -9.45 -13.61 0.77
CA GLU A 111 -8.47 -12.99 1.66
C GLU A 111 -8.09 -11.60 1.17
N THR A 112 -7.92 -11.41 -0.14
CA THR A 112 -7.73 -10.09 -0.76
C THR A 112 -8.91 -9.15 -0.46
N MET A 113 -10.16 -9.60 -0.65
CA MET A 113 -11.35 -8.83 -0.30
C MET A 113 -11.34 -8.41 1.17
N PHE A 114 -11.06 -9.34 2.07
CA PHE A 114 -11.00 -9.11 3.52
C PHE A 114 -9.90 -8.10 3.89
N LEU A 115 -8.69 -8.26 3.34
CA LEU A 115 -7.54 -7.38 3.58
C LEU A 115 -7.83 -5.94 3.10
N LEU A 116 -8.33 -5.80 1.87
CA LEU A 116 -8.69 -4.49 1.31
C LEU A 116 -9.81 -3.82 2.12
N LEU A 117 -10.87 -4.55 2.52
CA LEU A 117 -11.95 -4.03 3.38
C LEU A 117 -11.46 -3.70 4.79
N SER A 118 -10.42 -4.36 5.27
CA SER A 118 -9.74 -4.01 6.52
C SER A 118 -8.88 -2.75 6.39
N GLY A 119 -8.64 -2.29 5.15
CA GLY A 119 -7.90 -1.08 4.80
C GLY A 119 -6.41 -1.29 4.64
N THR A 120 -6.01 -2.50 4.32
CA THR A 120 -4.64 -2.90 4.04
C THR A 120 -4.41 -2.87 2.53
N GLY A 121 -3.32 -2.28 2.07
CA GLY A 121 -2.87 -2.41 0.68
C GLY A 121 -2.40 -3.84 0.43
N VAL A 122 -2.63 -4.38 -0.76
CA VAL A 122 -2.37 -5.80 -1.05
C VAL A 122 -1.44 -5.95 -2.23
N GLY A 123 -0.23 -6.48 -1.98
CA GLY A 123 0.59 -7.10 -3.00
C GLY A 123 0.15 -8.54 -3.23
N TYR A 124 0.14 -8.98 -4.48
CA TYR A 124 -0.18 -10.36 -4.80
C TYR A 124 0.64 -10.88 -5.97
N SER A 125 0.85 -12.20 -6.01
CA SER A 125 1.55 -12.85 -7.11
C SER A 125 0.60 -13.72 -7.91
N VAL A 126 0.56 -13.48 -9.22
CA VAL A 126 -0.09 -14.32 -10.23
C VAL A 126 0.94 -15.07 -11.09
N GLN A 127 2.17 -15.27 -10.57
CA GLN A 127 3.20 -16.05 -11.22
C GLN A 127 2.73 -17.50 -11.41
N GLU A 128 3.22 -18.16 -12.46
CA GLU A 128 2.78 -19.51 -12.85
C GLU A 128 2.92 -20.54 -11.73
N HIS A 129 4.02 -20.49 -10.96
CA HIS A 129 4.23 -21.42 -9.85
C HIS A 129 3.19 -21.29 -8.72
N ASN A 130 2.51 -20.13 -8.60
CA ASN A 130 1.39 -19.93 -7.69
C ASN A 130 0.07 -20.35 -8.33
N ILE A 131 -0.31 -19.76 -9.46
CA ILE A 131 -1.63 -20.00 -10.05
C ILE A 131 -1.82 -21.43 -10.56
N SER A 132 -0.74 -22.13 -10.92
CA SER A 132 -0.81 -23.54 -11.30
C SER A 132 -1.30 -24.45 -10.19
N GLN A 133 -1.25 -24.02 -8.92
CA GLN A 133 -1.80 -24.75 -7.78
C GLN A 133 -3.32 -24.63 -7.66
N LEU A 134 -3.93 -23.66 -8.37
CA LEU A 134 -5.39 -23.53 -8.39
C LEU A 134 -6.02 -24.74 -9.06
N PRO A 135 -7.13 -25.26 -8.52
CA PRO A 135 -7.90 -26.29 -9.19
C PRO A 135 -8.44 -25.82 -10.56
N ALA A 136 -8.70 -26.77 -11.45
CA ALA A 136 -9.41 -26.51 -12.68
C ALA A 136 -10.89 -26.17 -12.45
N ILE A 137 -11.52 -25.53 -13.41
CA ILE A 137 -12.95 -25.20 -13.40
C ILE A 137 -13.77 -26.49 -13.52
N TYR A 138 -14.69 -26.70 -12.58
CA TYR A 138 -15.72 -27.73 -12.60
C TYR A 138 -16.97 -27.19 -11.93
N ARG A 139 -17.99 -26.91 -12.72
CA ARG A 139 -19.25 -26.30 -12.26
C ARG A 139 -20.19 -27.31 -11.63
N SER A 140 -20.98 -26.85 -10.68
CA SER A 140 -22.09 -27.62 -10.13
C SER A 140 -23.40 -27.17 -10.77
N ASP A 141 -24.25 -28.13 -11.20
CA ASP A 141 -25.60 -27.87 -11.74
C ASP A 141 -26.59 -27.46 -10.64
N LYS A 142 -26.27 -27.76 -9.39
CA LYS A 142 -27.12 -27.42 -8.23
C LYS A 142 -26.92 -25.98 -7.80
N SER A 143 -27.99 -25.32 -7.42
CA SER A 143 -27.90 -23.96 -6.85
C SER A 143 -28.60 -23.86 -5.49
N LYS A 144 -28.07 -22.99 -4.61
CA LYS A 144 -28.64 -22.73 -3.27
C LYS A 144 -28.61 -21.25 -2.98
N LYS A 145 -29.69 -20.77 -2.33
CA LYS A 145 -29.76 -19.38 -1.84
C LYS A 145 -28.76 -19.16 -0.72
N TYR A 146 -28.03 -18.04 -0.79
CA TYR A 146 -27.07 -17.64 0.24
C TYR A 146 -27.27 -16.18 0.61
N LEU A 147 -27.66 -15.93 1.87
CA LEU A 147 -27.81 -14.59 2.43
C LEU A 147 -26.44 -14.07 2.84
N ILE A 148 -26.02 -12.95 2.25
CA ILE A 148 -24.72 -12.32 2.55
C ILE A 148 -24.85 -11.48 3.83
N SER A 149 -23.98 -11.72 4.80
CA SER A 149 -23.93 -10.96 6.04
C SER A 149 -23.41 -9.52 5.82
N ASP A 150 -23.94 -8.56 6.60
CA ASP A 150 -23.59 -7.14 6.51
C ASP A 150 -22.31 -6.81 7.31
N ASN A 151 -21.20 -7.46 6.94
CA ASN A 151 -19.86 -7.25 7.48
C ASN A 151 -18.79 -7.60 6.44
N ILE A 152 -17.53 -7.30 6.74
CA ILE A 152 -16.42 -7.54 5.80
C ILE A 152 -16.17 -9.04 5.57
N GLU A 153 -16.44 -9.87 6.56
CA GLU A 153 -16.37 -11.34 6.47
C GLU A 153 -17.43 -11.86 5.51
N GLY A 154 -18.65 -11.35 5.58
CA GLY A 154 -19.76 -11.73 4.68
C GLY A 154 -19.47 -11.43 3.21
N TRP A 155 -18.84 -10.30 2.92
CA TRP A 155 -18.40 -9.94 1.56
C TRP A 155 -17.28 -10.86 1.09
N ALA A 156 -16.28 -11.13 1.93
CA ALA A 156 -15.19 -12.07 1.64
C ALA A 156 -15.72 -13.50 1.44
N ASP A 157 -16.66 -13.95 2.27
CA ASP A 157 -17.29 -15.26 2.15
C ASP A 157 -18.11 -15.41 0.86
N ALA A 158 -18.76 -14.34 0.39
CA ALA A 158 -19.46 -14.37 -0.90
C ALA A 158 -18.49 -14.64 -2.06
N VAL A 159 -17.34 -13.97 -2.10
CA VAL A 159 -16.27 -14.25 -3.08
C VAL A 159 -15.77 -15.68 -2.92
N LYS A 160 -15.48 -16.13 -1.70
CA LYS A 160 -15.00 -17.49 -1.42
C LYS A 160 -15.97 -18.56 -1.92
N LEU A 161 -17.26 -18.38 -1.67
CA LEU A 161 -18.29 -19.33 -2.10
C LEU A 161 -18.43 -19.36 -3.62
N LEU A 162 -18.36 -18.22 -4.29
CA LEU A 162 -18.37 -18.15 -5.73
C LEU A 162 -17.18 -18.90 -6.32
N MET A 163 -15.96 -18.56 -5.91
CA MET A 163 -14.75 -19.26 -6.37
C MET A 163 -14.81 -20.77 -6.11
N LYS A 164 -15.21 -21.16 -4.89
CA LYS A 164 -15.34 -22.58 -4.51
C LYS A 164 -16.33 -23.34 -5.41
N SER A 165 -17.42 -22.69 -5.82
CA SER A 165 -18.47 -23.33 -6.65
C SER A 165 -18.03 -23.60 -8.09
N TYR A 166 -17.07 -22.80 -8.60
CA TYR A 166 -16.52 -22.96 -9.94
C TYR A 166 -15.27 -23.85 -10.00
N LEU A 167 -14.52 -23.94 -8.91
CA LEU A 167 -13.27 -24.70 -8.85
C LEU A 167 -13.47 -26.17 -8.38
N GLY A 168 -14.65 -26.75 -8.58
CA GLY A 168 -14.94 -28.12 -8.25
C GLY A 168 -14.90 -28.50 -6.75
N LEU A 169 -14.79 -27.51 -5.88
CA LEU A 169 -14.68 -27.67 -4.43
C LEU A 169 -16.02 -27.51 -3.71
N GLY A 170 -17.07 -27.11 -4.44
CA GLY A 170 -18.41 -26.89 -3.94
C GLY A 170 -19.45 -27.80 -4.61
N ASN A 171 -20.48 -28.18 -3.87
CA ASN A 171 -21.56 -29.04 -4.36
C ASN A 171 -22.74 -28.26 -4.94
N TRP A 172 -22.67 -26.93 -4.94
CA TRP A 172 -23.73 -26.04 -5.42
C TRP A 172 -23.20 -24.63 -5.72
N LYS A 173 -23.84 -23.95 -6.68
CA LYS A 173 -23.57 -22.56 -7.04
C LYS A 173 -24.41 -21.62 -6.16
N PRO A 174 -23.85 -20.55 -5.56
CA PRO A 174 -24.61 -19.62 -4.73
C PRO A 174 -25.54 -18.74 -5.58
N LYS A 175 -26.82 -18.65 -5.16
CA LYS A 175 -27.73 -17.57 -5.56
C LYS A 175 -27.71 -16.53 -4.46
N PHE A 176 -26.98 -15.46 -4.65
CA PHE A 176 -26.75 -14.45 -3.60
C PHE A 176 -28.01 -13.64 -3.29
N ASP A 177 -28.23 -13.47 -1.99
CA ASP A 177 -29.30 -12.63 -1.44
C ASP A 177 -28.64 -11.48 -0.65
N TYR A 178 -28.84 -10.26 -1.11
CA TYR A 178 -28.19 -9.05 -0.61
C TYR A 178 -29.01 -8.28 0.43
N ARG A 179 -30.21 -8.77 0.81
CA ARG A 179 -31.19 -8.03 1.64
C ARG A 179 -30.69 -7.68 3.04
N ALA A 180 -29.73 -8.44 3.58
CA ALA A 180 -29.15 -8.15 4.88
C ALA A 180 -28.13 -7.01 4.84
N ILE A 181 -27.60 -6.66 3.65
CA ILE A 181 -26.60 -5.58 3.51
C ILE A 181 -27.30 -4.24 3.67
N ARG A 182 -26.78 -3.41 4.57
CA ARG A 182 -27.30 -2.05 4.83
C ARG A 182 -27.35 -1.18 3.60
N ALA A 183 -28.26 -0.22 3.60
CA ALA A 183 -28.44 0.70 2.49
C ALA A 183 -27.23 1.64 2.30
N LYS A 184 -27.09 2.16 1.07
CA LYS A 184 -26.08 3.18 0.76
C LYS A 184 -26.33 4.44 1.61
N GLY A 185 -25.26 4.97 2.19
CA GLY A 185 -25.31 6.19 3.02
C GLY A 185 -25.45 5.94 4.52
N GLU A 186 -25.78 4.73 4.97
CA GLU A 186 -25.80 4.39 6.38
C GLU A 186 -24.40 4.52 7.01
N ARG A 187 -24.35 5.00 8.25
CA ARG A 187 -23.09 5.26 8.95
C ARG A 187 -22.38 3.97 9.37
N LEU A 188 -21.08 3.91 9.15
CA LEU A 188 -20.22 2.82 9.60
C LEU A 188 -19.65 3.12 11.00
N ILE A 189 -20.15 2.42 12.02
CA ILE A 189 -19.82 2.68 13.42
C ILE A 189 -18.36 2.33 13.76
N THR A 190 -17.82 1.23 13.20
CA THR A 190 -16.49 0.72 13.56
C THR A 190 -15.35 1.39 12.80
N SER A 191 -15.55 1.72 11.54
CA SER A 191 -14.51 2.26 10.65
C SER A 191 -14.65 3.76 10.36
N GLY A 192 -15.80 4.35 10.68
CA GLY A 192 -16.19 5.69 10.24
C GLY A 192 -16.60 5.70 8.76
N GLY A 193 -17.17 6.82 8.29
CA GLY A 193 -17.69 6.97 6.94
C GLY A 193 -19.08 6.37 6.74
N VAL A 194 -19.47 6.15 5.49
CA VAL A 194 -20.81 5.69 5.10
C VAL A 194 -20.76 4.38 4.31
N ALA A 195 -21.80 3.57 4.40
CA ALA A 195 -21.92 2.31 3.68
C ALA A 195 -22.11 2.54 2.17
N PRO A 196 -21.51 1.70 1.31
CA PRO A 196 -21.70 1.77 -0.14
C PRO A 196 -23.04 1.17 -0.60
N GLY A 197 -23.71 0.40 0.26
CA GLY A 197 -24.84 -0.45 -0.11
C GLY A 197 -24.39 -1.76 -0.78
N PRO A 198 -25.35 -2.59 -1.24
CA PRO A 198 -25.07 -3.89 -1.81
C PRO A 198 -24.54 -3.85 -3.26
N GLU A 199 -24.78 -2.77 -4.01
CA GLU A 199 -24.55 -2.71 -5.45
C GLU A 199 -23.07 -2.95 -5.87
N PRO A 200 -22.05 -2.39 -5.18
CA PRO A 200 -20.66 -2.65 -5.54
C PRO A 200 -20.28 -4.13 -5.44
N LEU A 201 -20.75 -4.83 -4.40
CA LEU A 201 -20.50 -6.27 -4.26
C LEU A 201 -21.24 -7.07 -5.34
N LYS A 202 -22.47 -6.70 -5.66
CA LYS A 202 -23.24 -7.37 -6.71
C LYS A 202 -22.56 -7.26 -8.08
N ILE A 203 -22.10 -6.06 -8.45
CA ILE A 203 -21.33 -5.80 -9.67
C ILE A 203 -20.05 -6.65 -9.68
N CYS A 204 -19.30 -6.65 -8.58
CA CYS A 204 -18.08 -7.43 -8.43
C CYS A 204 -18.34 -8.93 -8.66
N LEU A 205 -19.29 -9.52 -7.96
CA LEU A 205 -19.62 -10.95 -8.10
C LEU A 205 -20.10 -11.30 -9.51
N THR A 206 -20.85 -10.40 -10.16
CA THR A 206 -21.29 -10.59 -11.56
C THR A 206 -20.11 -10.60 -12.53
N HIS A 207 -19.12 -9.69 -12.34
CA HIS A 207 -17.93 -9.66 -13.20
C HIS A 207 -17.01 -10.86 -12.97
N ILE A 208 -16.83 -11.27 -11.70
CA ILE A 208 -16.09 -12.50 -11.38
C ILE A 208 -16.76 -13.71 -12.05
N GLU A 209 -18.08 -13.84 -11.92
CA GLU A 209 -18.85 -14.90 -12.54
C GLU A 209 -18.69 -14.91 -14.07
N ALA A 210 -18.73 -13.74 -14.71
CA ALA A 210 -18.52 -13.61 -16.15
C ALA A 210 -17.11 -14.06 -16.61
N ILE A 211 -16.07 -13.82 -15.78
CA ILE A 211 -14.72 -14.34 -16.06
C ILE A 211 -14.70 -15.86 -15.95
N LEU A 212 -15.29 -16.41 -14.90
CA LEU A 212 -15.34 -17.84 -14.64
C LEU A 212 -16.18 -18.58 -15.70
N ASP A 213 -17.26 -17.98 -16.19
CA ASP A 213 -18.15 -18.57 -17.19
C ASP A 213 -17.52 -18.68 -18.60
N ARG A 214 -16.49 -17.86 -18.89
CA ARG A 214 -15.73 -17.97 -20.14
C ARG A 214 -14.87 -19.24 -20.23
N LYS A 215 -14.56 -19.85 -19.10
CA LYS A 215 -13.74 -21.08 -19.04
C LYS A 215 -14.61 -22.32 -19.24
N LYS A 216 -14.05 -23.35 -19.85
CA LYS A 216 -14.67 -24.68 -19.96
C LYS A 216 -14.29 -25.51 -18.72
N ASP A 217 -15.09 -26.53 -18.44
CA ASP A 217 -14.77 -27.51 -17.40
C ASP A 217 -13.47 -28.23 -17.75
N GLY A 218 -12.58 -28.34 -16.78
CA GLY A 218 -11.22 -28.86 -16.93
C GLY A 218 -10.16 -27.79 -17.24
N GLU A 219 -10.55 -26.58 -17.66
CA GLU A 219 -9.61 -25.47 -17.86
C GLU A 219 -9.19 -24.82 -16.51
N LYS A 220 -7.98 -24.28 -16.45
CA LYS A 220 -7.49 -23.48 -15.32
C LYS A 220 -7.64 -21.98 -15.57
N LEU A 221 -7.67 -21.22 -14.50
CA LEU A 221 -7.53 -19.76 -14.55
C LEU A 221 -6.11 -19.40 -15.00
N THR A 222 -6.00 -18.40 -15.87
CA THR A 222 -4.74 -17.80 -16.27
C THR A 222 -4.35 -16.66 -15.32
N SER A 223 -3.13 -16.17 -15.42
CA SER A 223 -2.63 -15.00 -14.67
C SER A 223 -3.53 -13.79 -14.85
N ILE A 224 -3.93 -13.50 -16.09
CA ILE A 224 -4.81 -12.36 -16.41
C ILE A 224 -6.24 -12.56 -15.87
N ASP A 225 -6.77 -13.78 -15.86
CA ASP A 225 -8.08 -14.03 -15.25
C ASP A 225 -8.01 -13.76 -13.73
N CYS A 226 -6.98 -14.26 -13.05
CA CYS A 226 -6.75 -14.02 -11.62
C CYS A 226 -6.58 -12.52 -11.32
N HIS A 227 -5.78 -11.83 -12.13
CA HIS A 227 -5.56 -10.39 -12.03
C HIS A 227 -6.87 -9.61 -12.19
N ASP A 228 -7.65 -9.87 -13.21
CA ASP A 228 -8.93 -9.18 -13.48
C ASP A 228 -9.94 -9.43 -12.35
N ILE A 229 -10.02 -10.65 -11.80
CA ILE A 229 -10.86 -10.98 -10.63
C ILE A 229 -10.46 -10.11 -9.44
N LEU A 230 -9.15 -10.00 -9.14
CA LEU A 230 -8.65 -9.20 -8.02
C LEU A 230 -8.91 -7.70 -8.23
N CYS A 231 -8.80 -7.22 -9.46
CA CYS A 231 -9.12 -5.84 -9.79
C CYS A 231 -10.62 -5.52 -9.60
N HIS A 232 -11.53 -6.43 -9.95
CA HIS A 232 -12.97 -6.27 -9.66
C HIS A 232 -13.28 -6.31 -8.16
N ILE A 233 -12.54 -7.11 -7.38
CA ILE A 233 -12.63 -7.09 -5.92
C ILE A 233 -12.23 -5.72 -5.38
N ALA A 234 -11.15 -5.13 -5.89
CA ALA A 234 -10.71 -3.80 -5.49
C ALA A 234 -11.72 -2.70 -5.85
N ASP A 235 -12.38 -2.79 -7.00
CA ASP A 235 -13.45 -1.86 -7.40
C ASP A 235 -14.60 -1.84 -6.39
N ALA A 236 -15.02 -3.01 -5.91
CA ALA A 236 -16.07 -3.11 -4.90
C ALA A 236 -15.69 -2.42 -3.58
N VAL A 237 -14.42 -2.53 -3.19
CA VAL A 237 -13.90 -1.89 -1.97
C VAL A 237 -13.83 -0.37 -2.11
N LEU A 238 -13.41 0.14 -3.26
CA LEU A 238 -13.31 1.59 -3.53
C LEU A 238 -14.65 2.30 -3.55
N SER A 239 -15.66 1.66 -4.11
CA SER A 239 -17.01 2.21 -4.19
C SER A 239 -17.60 2.55 -2.83
N GLY A 240 -17.05 1.99 -1.75
CA GLY A 240 -17.40 2.31 -0.35
C GLY A 240 -16.96 3.70 0.14
N GLY A 241 -16.20 4.46 -0.63
CA GLY A 241 -15.83 5.85 -0.35
C GLY A 241 -14.94 6.07 0.88
N ILE A 242 -14.61 5.03 1.64
CA ILE A 242 -13.90 5.14 2.92
C ILE A 242 -12.40 4.89 2.78
N ARG A 243 -11.98 4.15 1.76
CA ARG A 243 -10.59 3.70 1.60
C ARG A 243 -10.18 3.67 0.13
N ARG A 244 -8.93 4.07 -0.12
CA ARG A 244 -8.24 3.81 -1.37
C ARG A 244 -7.83 2.33 -1.37
N SER A 245 -8.15 1.60 -2.42
CA SER A 245 -7.60 0.29 -2.68
C SER A 245 -6.26 0.49 -3.37
N ALA A 246 -5.17 0.03 -2.75
CA ALA A 246 -3.85 0.03 -3.36
C ALA A 246 -3.43 -1.44 -3.54
N MET A 247 -3.09 -1.82 -4.77
CA MET A 247 -2.60 -3.16 -5.07
C MET A 247 -1.35 -3.11 -5.95
N ILE A 248 -0.51 -4.14 -5.82
CA ILE A 248 0.56 -4.45 -6.78
C ILE A 248 0.44 -5.91 -7.18
N SER A 249 0.49 -6.15 -8.50
CA SER A 249 0.48 -7.48 -9.11
C SER A 249 1.88 -7.87 -9.52
N LEU A 250 2.37 -9.00 -9.02
CA LEU A 250 3.62 -9.61 -9.46
C LEU A 250 3.33 -10.76 -10.43
N PHE A 251 4.04 -10.80 -11.56
CA PHE A 251 3.84 -11.81 -12.59
C PHE A 251 5.16 -12.19 -13.27
N ASP A 252 5.21 -13.33 -13.95
CA ASP A 252 6.42 -13.84 -14.58
C ASP A 252 6.83 -13.02 -15.80
N LEU A 253 8.12 -12.82 -15.98
CA LEU A 253 8.71 -12.06 -17.08
C LEU A 253 8.30 -12.55 -18.48
N ASN A 254 7.99 -13.83 -18.64
CA ASN A 254 7.56 -14.46 -19.89
C ASN A 254 6.03 -14.42 -20.10
N ASP A 255 5.25 -13.92 -19.16
CA ASP A 255 3.80 -13.82 -19.27
C ASP A 255 3.37 -12.66 -20.18
N GLN A 256 3.16 -12.99 -21.47
CA GLN A 256 2.79 -12.00 -22.48
C GLN A 256 1.43 -11.35 -22.20
N ALA A 257 0.48 -12.06 -21.60
CA ALA A 257 -0.83 -11.53 -21.28
C ALA A 257 -0.73 -10.42 -20.23
N MET A 258 0.05 -10.65 -19.17
CA MET A 258 0.28 -9.66 -18.12
C MET A 258 1.19 -8.51 -18.60
N LEU A 259 2.23 -8.79 -19.40
CA LEU A 259 3.13 -7.78 -19.96
C LEU A 259 2.40 -6.72 -20.80
N THR A 260 1.32 -7.11 -21.48
CA THR A 260 0.61 -6.22 -22.41
C THR A 260 -0.82 -5.86 -21.97
N CYS A 261 -1.22 -6.26 -20.77
CA CYS A 261 -2.61 -6.10 -20.30
C CYS A 261 -3.06 -4.64 -20.15
N LYS A 262 -2.11 -3.71 -20.12
CA LYS A 262 -2.34 -2.25 -20.07
C LYS A 262 -1.77 -1.54 -21.30
N PHE A 263 -1.79 -2.19 -22.46
CA PHE A 263 -1.44 -1.56 -23.73
C PHE A 263 -2.70 -1.08 -24.45
N GLY A 264 -2.55 -0.08 -25.33
CA GLY A 264 -3.66 0.48 -26.11
C GLY A 264 -4.74 1.08 -25.21
N ASP A 265 -5.99 0.97 -25.60
CA ASP A 265 -7.14 1.59 -24.94
C ASP A 265 -7.68 0.76 -23.75
N TRP A 266 -6.77 0.17 -22.97
CA TRP A 266 -7.11 -0.69 -21.82
C TRP A 266 -8.01 0.00 -20.78
N TRP A 267 -7.89 1.32 -20.62
CA TRP A 267 -8.71 2.11 -19.69
C TRP A 267 -10.18 2.18 -20.08
N GLU A 268 -10.52 1.95 -21.36
CA GLU A 268 -11.90 1.84 -21.85
C GLU A 268 -12.38 0.38 -21.82
N LEU A 269 -11.53 -0.54 -22.27
CA LEU A 269 -11.87 -1.96 -22.42
C LEU A 269 -11.82 -2.74 -21.11
N ASN A 270 -10.87 -2.40 -20.22
CA ASN A 270 -10.61 -3.09 -18.96
C ASN A 270 -10.24 -2.09 -17.84
N PRO A 271 -11.11 -1.11 -17.52
CA PRO A 271 -10.80 -0.02 -16.58
C PRO A 271 -10.47 -0.53 -15.17
N GLN A 272 -10.94 -1.71 -14.77
CA GLN A 272 -10.62 -2.34 -13.49
C GLN A 272 -9.11 -2.56 -13.31
N ARG A 273 -8.33 -2.77 -14.39
CA ARG A 273 -6.87 -2.98 -14.32
C ARG A 273 -6.10 -1.78 -13.76
N GLY A 274 -6.71 -0.60 -13.75
CA GLY A 274 -6.18 0.58 -13.05
C GLY A 274 -6.15 0.48 -11.52
N ARG A 275 -6.64 -0.64 -10.94
CA ARG A 275 -6.63 -0.85 -9.48
C ARG A 275 -5.35 -1.46 -8.94
N ALA A 276 -4.47 -1.95 -9.80
CA ALA A 276 -3.19 -2.51 -9.40
C ALA A 276 -2.06 -1.96 -10.27
N ASN A 277 -0.90 -1.69 -9.68
CA ASN A 277 0.35 -1.56 -10.41
C ASN A 277 0.80 -2.96 -10.82
N ASN A 278 1.26 -3.15 -12.04
CA ASN A 278 1.68 -4.46 -12.55
C ASN A 278 3.19 -4.49 -12.70
N SER A 279 3.86 -5.44 -12.04
CA SER A 279 5.32 -5.54 -12.06
C SER A 279 5.78 -6.93 -12.48
N ALA A 280 6.62 -6.98 -13.51
CA ALA A 280 7.30 -8.20 -13.94
C ALA A 280 8.38 -8.56 -12.92
N VAL A 281 8.37 -9.81 -12.44
CA VAL A 281 9.39 -10.33 -11.52
C VAL A 281 10.64 -10.71 -12.30
N ILE A 282 11.77 -10.16 -11.88
CA ILE A 282 13.07 -10.35 -12.51
C ILE A 282 14.02 -10.90 -11.47
N GLU A 283 14.47 -12.13 -11.69
CA GLU A 283 15.54 -12.69 -10.87
C GLU A 283 16.89 -12.12 -11.31
N ARG A 284 17.57 -11.41 -10.38
CA ARG A 284 18.82 -10.68 -10.68
C ARG A 284 19.94 -11.55 -11.23
N SER A 285 20.01 -12.81 -10.80
CA SER A 285 21.07 -13.73 -11.18
C SER A 285 20.92 -14.33 -12.58
N THR A 286 19.72 -14.27 -13.17
CA THR A 286 19.38 -15.02 -14.39
C THR A 286 19.12 -14.15 -15.60
N ILE A 287 18.75 -12.87 -15.41
CA ILE A 287 18.37 -12.00 -16.53
C ILE A 287 19.57 -11.65 -17.42
N ALA A 288 19.42 -11.91 -18.71
CA ALA A 288 20.41 -11.49 -19.72
C ALA A 288 20.14 -10.03 -20.15
N LYS A 289 21.21 -9.30 -20.52
CA LYS A 289 21.11 -7.92 -20.97
C LYS A 289 20.10 -7.72 -22.12
N ASP A 290 20.11 -8.59 -23.11
CA ASP A 290 19.23 -8.48 -24.28
C ASP A 290 17.77 -8.75 -23.91
N GLU A 291 17.53 -9.63 -22.96
CA GLU A 291 16.19 -9.90 -22.41
C GLU A 291 15.66 -8.69 -21.66
N PHE A 292 16.49 -8.08 -20.81
CA PHE A 292 16.15 -6.83 -20.12
C PHE A 292 15.84 -5.69 -21.10
N LEU A 293 16.68 -5.48 -22.11
CA LEU A 293 16.47 -4.44 -23.12
C LEU A 293 15.16 -4.66 -23.92
N ASN A 294 14.81 -5.91 -24.21
CA ASN A 294 13.55 -6.25 -24.86
C ASN A 294 12.33 -5.95 -23.97
N LEU A 295 12.45 -6.23 -22.67
CA LEU A 295 11.42 -5.88 -21.68
C LEU A 295 11.26 -4.36 -21.57
N TRP A 296 12.38 -3.64 -21.42
CA TRP A 296 12.39 -2.18 -21.36
C TRP A 296 11.70 -1.53 -22.56
N LYS A 297 11.99 -2.04 -23.76
CA LYS A 297 11.32 -1.58 -24.98
C LYS A 297 9.79 -1.78 -24.96
N LYS A 298 9.31 -2.85 -24.30
CA LYS A 298 7.86 -3.04 -24.11
C LYS A 298 7.28 -2.02 -23.15
N VAL A 299 7.97 -1.68 -22.06
CA VAL A 299 7.56 -0.62 -21.14
C VAL A 299 7.47 0.71 -21.87
N GLU A 300 8.46 1.06 -22.68
CA GLU A 300 8.47 2.26 -23.51
C GLU A 300 7.27 2.29 -24.47
N LEU A 301 7.02 1.20 -25.18
CA LEU A 301 5.91 1.08 -26.13
C LEU A 301 4.52 1.11 -25.48
N SER A 302 4.41 0.81 -24.18
CA SER A 302 3.12 0.82 -23.48
C SER A 302 2.52 2.21 -23.34
N ASN A 303 3.31 3.27 -23.36
CA ASN A 303 2.96 4.65 -23.02
C ASN A 303 2.26 4.82 -21.65
N SER A 304 2.23 3.78 -20.82
CA SER A 304 1.62 3.76 -19.49
C SER A 304 2.65 3.74 -18.36
N GLY A 305 3.96 3.55 -18.70
CA GLY A 305 5.00 3.31 -17.71
C GLY A 305 4.91 1.93 -17.04
N GLU A 306 4.06 1.05 -17.54
CA GLU A 306 3.92 -0.33 -17.09
C GLU A 306 4.23 -1.33 -18.23
N PRO A 307 4.69 -2.54 -17.89
CA PRO A 307 4.86 -3.07 -16.54
C PRO A 307 6.02 -2.42 -15.77
N GLY A 308 5.86 -2.31 -14.45
CA GLY A 308 6.96 -2.07 -13.52
C GLY A 308 7.93 -3.24 -13.52
N LEU A 309 9.15 -3.04 -13.00
CA LEU A 309 10.20 -4.04 -12.93
C LEU A 309 10.51 -4.34 -11.47
N TYR A 310 10.26 -5.56 -11.03
CA TYR A 310 10.53 -6.01 -9.66
C TYR A 310 11.74 -6.94 -9.65
N PHE A 311 12.91 -6.42 -9.28
CA PHE A 311 14.12 -7.20 -9.16
C PHE A 311 14.20 -7.90 -7.80
N THR A 312 14.37 -9.21 -7.84
CA THR A 312 14.48 -10.04 -6.63
C THR A 312 15.61 -11.05 -6.71
N ASN A 313 16.06 -11.54 -5.57
CA ASN A 313 16.95 -12.69 -5.46
C ASN A 313 16.18 -13.98 -5.15
N ASP A 314 14.89 -13.87 -4.85
CA ASP A 314 13.98 -14.99 -4.59
C ASP A 314 12.60 -14.66 -5.16
N VAL A 315 12.21 -15.36 -6.19
CA VAL A 315 10.94 -15.16 -6.91
C VAL A 315 9.69 -15.44 -6.06
N ASN A 316 9.85 -16.10 -4.91
CA ASN A 316 8.76 -16.37 -3.97
C ASN A 316 8.50 -15.19 -3.00
N LEU A 317 9.44 -14.24 -2.92
CA LEU A 317 9.28 -13.06 -2.10
C LEU A 317 8.47 -11.99 -2.84
N GLY A 318 7.45 -11.48 -2.17
CA GLY A 318 6.61 -10.42 -2.69
C GLY A 318 6.91 -9.08 -2.04
N THR A 319 6.29 -8.03 -2.57
CA THR A 319 6.46 -6.65 -2.12
C THR A 319 5.13 -5.93 -1.98
N ASN A 320 5.20 -4.78 -1.31
CA ASN A 320 4.15 -3.78 -1.18
C ASN A 320 4.68 -2.41 -1.66
N PRO A 321 3.81 -1.47 -2.08
CA PRO A 321 4.25 -0.20 -2.69
C PRO A 321 4.84 0.81 -1.68
N CYS A 322 6.06 1.38 -1.96
CA CYS A 322 6.78 2.38 -1.15
C CYS A 322 7.28 3.57 -2.00
N CYS A 323 7.32 4.84 -1.47
CA CYS A 323 7.61 6.04 -2.26
C CYS A 323 8.15 7.24 -1.47
N PHE A 324 8.72 8.26 -2.16
CA PHE A 324 9.16 9.57 -1.67
C PHE A 324 8.12 10.66 -1.84
N THR A 325 8.25 11.80 -1.13
CA THR A 325 7.46 13.01 -1.35
C THR A 325 8.11 13.92 -2.40
N GLY A 326 7.30 14.75 -3.09
CA GLY A 326 7.74 15.63 -4.16
C GLY A 326 8.74 16.72 -3.74
N ASP A 327 8.73 17.11 -2.45
CA ASP A 327 9.64 18.07 -1.84
C ASP A 327 11.03 17.50 -1.48
N ASN A 328 11.34 16.26 -1.86
CA ASN A 328 12.71 15.76 -1.84
C ASN A 328 13.46 16.16 -3.11
N LEU A 329 14.76 16.30 -2.97
CA LEU A 329 15.68 16.67 -4.04
C LEU A 329 16.45 15.42 -4.50
N LEU A 330 16.32 15.07 -5.77
CA LEU A 330 17.13 14.03 -6.42
C LEU A 330 18.38 14.68 -7.03
N LEU A 331 19.55 14.10 -6.82
CA LEU A 331 20.80 14.58 -7.41
C LEU A 331 20.85 14.16 -8.89
N THR A 332 20.87 15.16 -9.75
CA THR A 332 20.97 15.00 -11.20
C THR A 332 22.31 15.57 -11.70
N GLU A 333 22.63 15.37 -12.97
CA GLU A 333 23.81 15.99 -13.61
C GLU A 333 23.79 17.52 -13.54
N ASN A 334 22.61 18.14 -13.41
CA ASN A 334 22.40 19.57 -13.28
C ASN A 334 22.27 20.05 -11.82
N GLY A 335 22.62 19.20 -10.83
CA GLY A 335 22.48 19.46 -9.42
C GLY A 335 21.19 18.87 -8.83
N TYR A 336 20.85 19.30 -7.62
CA TYR A 336 19.66 18.85 -6.90
C TYR A 336 18.39 19.49 -7.45
N ILE A 337 17.44 18.67 -7.90
CA ILE A 337 16.13 19.08 -8.45
C ILE A 337 15.02 18.36 -7.68
N TYR A 338 13.91 19.03 -7.40
CA TYR A 338 12.76 18.43 -6.74
C TYR A 338 12.12 17.30 -7.56
N PHE A 339 11.67 16.23 -6.88
CA PHE A 339 10.99 15.12 -7.54
C PHE A 339 9.76 15.57 -8.32
N GLU A 340 8.98 16.50 -7.78
CA GLU A 340 7.81 17.05 -8.45
C GLU A 340 8.16 17.78 -9.75
N ASP A 341 9.33 18.43 -9.82
CA ASP A 341 9.83 19.12 -11.00
C ASP A 341 10.43 18.19 -12.05
N LEU A 342 10.85 16.96 -11.65
CA LEU A 342 11.41 15.92 -12.52
C LEU A 342 10.35 15.00 -13.11
N CYS A 343 9.15 14.99 -12.53
CA CYS A 343 8.07 14.10 -12.94
C CYS A 343 7.74 14.25 -14.43
N ASN A 344 7.76 13.14 -15.16
CA ASN A 344 7.51 13.07 -16.62
C ASN A 344 8.50 13.86 -17.50
N LYS A 345 9.73 14.09 -17.02
CA LYS A 345 10.80 14.70 -17.80
C LYS A 345 11.95 13.71 -17.98
N ASP A 346 12.72 13.87 -19.05
CA ASP A 346 13.98 13.16 -19.28
C ASP A 346 15.13 13.92 -18.59
N PHE A 347 15.94 13.22 -17.80
CA PHE A 347 17.08 13.75 -17.09
C PHE A 347 18.10 12.64 -16.77
N ASN A 348 19.30 13.04 -16.36
CA ASN A 348 20.30 12.09 -15.88
C ASN A 348 20.46 12.21 -14.35
N VAL A 349 20.50 11.07 -13.68
CA VAL A 349 20.66 10.94 -12.22
C VAL A 349 22.11 10.59 -11.88
N VAL A 350 22.59 11.11 -10.77
CA VAL A 350 23.88 10.70 -10.19
C VAL A 350 23.62 9.54 -9.23
N ASP A 351 24.24 8.40 -9.47
CA ASP A 351 24.14 7.23 -8.59
C ASP A 351 25.04 7.33 -7.34
N SER A 352 24.97 6.33 -6.47
CA SER A 352 25.73 6.27 -5.22
C SER A 352 27.25 6.28 -5.39
N ASP A 353 27.76 5.91 -6.57
CA ASP A 353 29.18 5.84 -6.90
C ASP A 353 29.66 7.07 -7.70
N GLY A 354 28.76 8.02 -7.95
CA GLY A 354 29.01 9.24 -8.70
C GLY A 354 28.93 9.05 -10.22
N GLY A 355 28.46 7.92 -10.71
CA GLY A 355 28.14 7.68 -12.11
C GLY A 355 26.90 8.46 -12.54
N ILE A 356 26.84 8.86 -13.81
CA ILE A 356 25.70 9.61 -14.36
C ILE A 356 24.95 8.70 -15.32
N TYR A 357 23.67 8.46 -15.05
CA TYR A 357 22.82 7.55 -15.79
C TYR A 357 21.46 8.18 -16.05
N SER A 358 20.78 7.74 -17.12
CA SER A 358 19.41 8.15 -17.38
C SER A 358 18.49 7.79 -16.22
N GLY A 359 17.57 8.68 -15.87
CA GLY A 359 16.63 8.50 -14.78
C GLY A 359 15.24 8.99 -15.13
N LYS A 360 14.24 8.46 -14.44
CA LYS A 360 12.85 8.89 -14.53
C LYS A 360 12.23 9.03 -13.15
N VAL A 361 11.34 10.01 -13.01
CA VAL A 361 10.51 10.22 -11.81
C VAL A 361 9.04 10.18 -12.22
N TRP A 362 8.23 9.51 -11.43
CA TRP A 362 6.77 9.47 -11.61
C TRP A 362 6.04 9.62 -10.27
N SER A 363 4.81 10.15 -10.33
CA SER A 363 3.96 10.28 -9.16
C SER A 363 3.25 8.96 -8.83
N ASN A 364 3.28 8.56 -7.55
CA ASN A 364 2.54 7.44 -7.00
C ASN A 364 1.33 7.88 -6.16
N GLY A 365 0.89 9.12 -6.33
CA GLY A 365 -0.23 9.74 -5.62
C GLY A 365 0.07 10.03 -4.16
N GLU A 366 -0.93 10.39 -3.37
CA GLU A 366 -0.74 10.73 -1.95
C GLU A 366 -0.57 9.50 -1.06
N LYS A 367 0.51 9.46 -0.27
CA LYS A 367 0.78 8.43 0.75
C LYS A 367 1.15 9.05 2.09
N GLU A 368 1.02 8.26 3.15
CA GLU A 368 1.50 8.64 4.48
C GLU A 368 3.01 8.62 4.51
N THR A 369 3.63 9.69 5.04
CA THR A 369 5.06 9.91 4.99
C THR A 369 5.68 10.19 6.35
N ILE A 370 6.97 9.88 6.45
CA ILE A 370 7.82 10.21 7.59
C ILE A 370 9.00 11.06 7.11
N ARG A 371 9.59 11.79 8.04
CA ARG A 371 10.81 12.59 7.81
C ARG A 371 11.90 12.10 8.73
N LEU A 372 13.01 11.72 8.13
CA LEU A 372 14.25 11.35 8.82
C LEU A 372 15.13 12.58 8.92
N TRP A 373 15.62 12.90 10.10
CA TRP A 373 16.52 14.02 10.34
C TRP A 373 17.95 13.55 10.52
N LEU A 374 18.88 14.14 9.74
CA LEU A 374 20.29 13.80 9.63
C LEU A 374 21.14 15.07 9.77
N GLY A 375 21.55 15.39 11.01
CA GLY A 375 22.25 16.66 11.24
C GLY A 375 21.35 17.88 10.97
N ALA A 376 21.73 18.72 10.00
CA ALA A 376 20.93 19.88 9.58
C ALA A 376 19.97 19.55 8.40
N ASP A 377 20.12 18.38 7.79
CA ASP A 377 19.38 17.94 6.62
C ASP A 377 18.25 16.96 6.99
N TYR A 378 17.32 16.73 6.08
CA TYR A 378 16.26 15.76 6.24
C TYR A 378 15.88 15.12 4.91
N ILE A 379 15.25 13.94 5.00
CA ILE A 379 14.61 13.27 3.87
C ILE A 379 13.19 12.87 4.25
N THR A 380 12.22 13.04 3.34
CA THR A 380 10.82 12.69 3.57
C THR A 380 10.38 11.59 2.62
N CYS A 381 9.96 10.46 3.17
CA CYS A 381 9.60 9.26 2.39
C CYS A 381 8.47 8.48 3.07
N THR A 382 8.00 7.41 2.45
CA THR A 382 7.14 6.43 3.14
C THR A 382 7.92 5.69 4.23
N ALA A 383 7.25 5.21 5.26
CA ALA A 383 7.89 4.58 6.44
C ALA A 383 8.69 3.31 6.10
N ASP A 384 8.31 2.64 5.05
CA ASP A 384 8.87 1.39 4.54
C ASP A 384 9.93 1.59 3.43
N HIS A 385 10.23 2.85 3.05
CA HIS A 385 11.29 3.15 2.10
C HIS A 385 12.65 2.66 2.62
N ARG A 386 13.55 2.23 1.73
CA ARG A 386 14.79 1.54 2.11
C ARG A 386 16.02 2.41 1.96
N PHE A 387 16.88 2.34 2.98
CA PHE A 387 18.19 3.00 3.04
C PHE A 387 19.29 1.98 3.32
N LEU A 388 20.49 2.32 2.92
CA LEU A 388 21.68 1.49 3.17
C LEU A 388 22.26 1.85 4.56
N VAL A 389 22.33 0.86 5.46
CA VAL A 389 22.94 0.96 6.79
C VAL A 389 23.96 -0.17 6.94
N ASP A 390 25.23 0.18 7.09
CA ASP A 390 26.33 -0.79 7.24
C ASP A 390 26.29 -1.89 6.13
N GLY A 391 25.99 -1.49 4.88
CA GLY A 391 25.89 -2.39 3.73
C GLY A 391 24.65 -3.27 3.69
N LYS A 392 23.64 -3.02 4.53
CA LYS A 392 22.36 -3.75 4.55
C LYS A 392 21.19 -2.80 4.33
N GLU A 393 20.17 -3.29 3.63
CA GLU A 393 18.90 -2.55 3.46
C GLU A 393 18.11 -2.50 4.78
N VAL A 394 17.69 -1.29 5.16
CA VAL A 394 16.91 -1.03 6.38
C VAL A 394 15.76 -0.10 6.02
N GLN A 395 14.55 -0.40 6.53
CA GLN A 395 13.39 0.47 6.32
C GLN A 395 13.57 1.82 7.02
N ALA A 396 13.05 2.88 6.43
CA ALA A 396 13.13 4.25 6.92
C ALA A 396 12.71 4.37 8.41
N ILE A 397 11.63 3.72 8.79
CA ILE A 397 11.12 3.75 10.16
C ILE A 397 12.07 3.13 11.18
N ASP A 398 12.93 2.20 10.75
CA ASP A 398 13.87 1.46 11.60
C ASP A 398 15.27 2.09 11.61
N THR A 399 15.46 3.28 11.01
CA THR A 399 16.76 3.94 10.90
C THR A 399 17.13 4.81 12.12
N LEU A 400 16.21 5.05 13.05
CA LEU A 400 16.50 5.88 14.23
C LEU A 400 17.72 5.37 15.01
N GLY A 401 18.68 6.24 15.24
CA GLY A 401 19.97 5.91 15.89
C GLY A 401 20.97 5.20 14.98
N LYS A 402 20.63 4.90 13.74
CA LYS A 402 21.52 4.27 12.75
C LYS A 402 22.19 5.33 11.86
N LYS A 403 23.32 4.94 11.28
CA LYS A 403 24.07 5.77 10.35
C LYS A 403 23.60 5.52 8.93
N LEU A 404 23.15 6.56 8.24
CA LEU A 404 22.93 6.54 6.80
C LEU A 404 24.11 7.16 6.10
N THR A 405 24.47 6.63 4.95
CA THR A 405 25.53 7.18 4.13
C THR A 405 25.00 8.37 3.34
N LEU A 406 25.63 9.52 3.52
CA LEU A 406 25.36 10.75 2.79
C LEU A 406 26.42 10.93 1.68
N TYR A 407 25.99 11.56 0.58
CA TYR A 407 26.85 11.91 -0.55
C TYR A 407 26.86 13.44 -0.73
N LYS A 408 28.01 14.07 -0.53
CA LYS A 408 28.17 15.50 -0.69
C LYS A 408 29.54 15.83 -1.26
N ASP A 409 29.60 16.73 -2.21
CA ASP A 409 30.86 17.19 -2.84
C ASP A 409 31.74 16.03 -3.33
N THR A 410 31.14 15.02 -3.99
CA THR A 410 31.82 13.81 -4.51
C THR A 410 32.42 12.88 -3.45
N LYS A 411 32.03 13.04 -2.18
CA LYS A 411 32.48 12.18 -1.08
C LYS A 411 31.29 11.64 -0.30
N SER A 412 31.40 10.39 0.12
CA SER A 412 30.43 9.77 1.03
C SER A 412 30.89 9.91 2.48
N PHE A 413 29.97 10.15 3.39
CA PHE A 413 30.18 10.17 4.84
C PHE A 413 28.92 9.73 5.58
N ASP A 414 29.07 9.20 6.78
CA ASP A 414 27.94 8.73 7.57
C ASP A 414 27.32 9.81 8.43
N SER A 415 26.02 9.85 8.51
CA SER A 415 25.26 10.67 9.45
C SER A 415 24.21 9.86 10.19
N VAL A 416 24.05 10.14 11.49
CA VAL A 416 23.08 9.42 12.33
C VAL A 416 21.70 10.02 12.15
N VAL A 417 20.70 9.18 11.94
CA VAL A 417 19.29 9.57 12.03
C VAL A 417 18.96 9.80 13.51
N TYR A 418 18.88 11.04 13.91
CA TYR A 418 18.64 11.38 15.32
C TYR A 418 17.16 11.61 15.64
N ARG A 419 16.32 11.75 14.62
CA ARG A 419 14.89 12.00 14.78
C ARG A 419 14.11 11.50 13.56
N ILE A 420 12.92 10.96 13.80
CA ILE A 420 11.93 10.59 12.76
C ILE A 420 10.62 11.28 13.10
N ASP A 421 10.07 12.06 12.15
CA ASP A 421 8.79 12.74 12.28
C ASP A 421 7.78 12.17 11.29
N TYR A 422 6.52 12.05 11.70
CA TYR A 422 5.41 11.79 10.81
C TYR A 422 4.93 13.09 10.17
N ILE A 423 4.90 13.12 8.83
CA ILE A 423 4.55 14.33 8.05
C ILE A 423 3.09 14.28 7.57
N GLY A 424 2.46 13.11 7.56
CA GLY A 424 1.12 12.91 7.03
C GLY A 424 1.11 12.63 5.54
N LYS A 425 -0.06 12.80 4.91
CA LYS A 425 -0.21 12.52 3.48
C LYS A 425 0.44 13.59 2.63
N LYS A 426 1.30 13.11 1.74
CA LYS A 426 1.93 13.90 0.70
C LYS A 426 1.80 13.16 -0.63
N GLU A 427 1.74 13.90 -1.71
CA GLU A 427 2.01 13.32 -3.00
C GLU A 427 3.43 12.76 -2.98
N VAL A 428 3.57 11.49 -3.36
CA VAL A 428 4.86 10.81 -3.32
C VAL A 428 5.24 10.35 -4.71
N PHE A 429 6.54 10.35 -4.92
CA PHE A 429 7.17 10.04 -6.19
C PHE A 429 8.11 8.86 -5.99
N ASP A 430 8.32 8.15 -7.06
CA ASP A 430 9.35 7.14 -7.16
C ASP A 430 10.28 7.50 -8.32
N PHE A 431 11.45 6.90 -8.36
CA PHE A 431 12.42 7.17 -9.40
C PHE A 431 13.16 5.90 -9.80
N ASN A 432 13.70 5.83 -10.99
CA ASN A 432 14.65 4.80 -11.36
C ASN A 432 15.97 5.42 -11.85
N ILE A 433 17.00 4.60 -11.86
CA ILE A 433 18.32 4.91 -12.40
C ILE A 433 18.70 3.75 -13.32
N ASP A 434 19.07 4.06 -14.55
CA ASP A 434 19.52 3.07 -15.53
C ASP A 434 21.02 2.67 -15.31
N GLY A 435 21.52 2.88 -14.09
CA GLY A 435 22.88 2.56 -13.65
C GLY A 435 23.02 1.15 -13.07
N PRO A 436 24.24 0.67 -12.84
CA PRO A 436 24.52 -0.67 -12.29
C PRO A 436 24.09 -0.83 -10.83
N ASN A 437 23.96 0.31 -10.11
CA ASN A 437 23.63 0.34 -8.69
C ASN A 437 22.31 1.10 -8.53
N HIS A 438 21.22 0.47 -8.19
CA HIS A 438 19.90 1.08 -8.03
C HIS A 438 19.79 2.03 -6.80
N TRP A 439 20.86 2.76 -6.50
CA TRP A 439 20.97 3.69 -5.38
C TRP A 439 21.19 5.10 -5.89
N GLY A 440 20.21 5.97 -5.73
CA GLY A 440 20.31 7.39 -6.04
C GLY A 440 20.64 8.23 -4.82
N VAL A 441 20.96 9.50 -5.05
CA VAL A 441 21.22 10.46 -3.97
C VAL A 441 20.02 11.38 -3.83
N VAL A 442 19.26 11.21 -2.74
CA VAL A 442 18.05 11.98 -2.43
C VAL A 442 18.30 12.82 -1.18
N ASN A 443 18.18 14.15 -1.28
CA ASN A 443 18.53 15.09 -0.22
C ASN A 443 19.94 14.83 0.38
N GLY A 444 20.89 14.40 -0.44
CA GLY A 444 22.22 14.03 0.01
C GLY A 444 22.33 12.63 0.63
N VAL A 445 21.25 11.88 0.79
CA VAL A 445 21.24 10.52 1.36
C VAL A 445 21.21 9.49 0.25
N ILE A 446 22.01 8.44 0.36
CA ILE A 446 21.94 7.29 -0.54
C ILE A 446 20.69 6.49 -0.23
N ALA A 447 19.79 6.43 -1.19
CA ALA A 447 18.46 5.84 -1.06
C ALA A 447 18.18 4.86 -2.20
N HIS A 448 17.44 3.79 -1.91
CA HIS A 448 17.00 2.82 -2.90
C HIS A 448 15.91 3.43 -3.82
N ASN A 449 15.97 3.07 -5.11
CA ASN A 449 14.93 3.43 -6.06
C ASN A 449 13.80 2.41 -6.06
#